data_d12403f71fc7630a947db1e3cbe06a84
#
_entry.id   d12403f71fc7630a947db1e3cbe06a84
#
_cell.length_a   1.000
_cell.length_b   1.000
_cell.length_c   1.000
_cell.angle_alpha   90.00
_cell.angle_beta   90.00
_cell.angle_gamma   90.00
#
_symmetry.space_group_name_H-M   'P 1'
#
loop_
_entity.id
_entity.type
_entity.pdbx_description
1 polymer ?
#
loop_
_entity_poly.entity_id
_entity_poly.type
_entity_poly.pdbx_seq_one_letter_code
_entity_poly.pdbx_strand_id
1 'polypeptide(L)'
;MRFVRALAGPFFVLAGTMHFVVPRTYARIMPPYLPRHGELVYASGVAEAVGGLGLMPRATRRLAGWWLIATLIAIFPANVHMALHPEEFPKVPGGAVALWARLPFQAVFIAWVRWAMRR
;
A
#
# COMPACT_ATOMS: atom_id res chain seq x y z
N MET A 1 -1.46 -4.21 23.22
CA MET A 1 -1.22 -4.10 21.76
C MET A 1 -2.39 -4.49 20.86
N ARG A 2 -3.51 -4.89 21.45
CA ARG A 2 -4.75 -5.15 20.68
C ARG A 2 -5.18 -3.97 19.83
N PHE A 3 -5.03 -2.77 20.37
CA PHE A 3 -5.42 -1.54 19.70
C PHE A 3 -4.64 -1.34 18.39
N VAL A 4 -3.33 -1.52 18.44
CA VAL A 4 -2.48 -1.35 17.26
C VAL A 4 -2.80 -2.40 16.20
N ARG A 5 -3.05 -3.66 16.62
CA ARG A 5 -3.45 -4.71 15.68
C ARG A 5 -4.78 -4.38 15.02
N ALA A 6 -5.74 -3.88 15.80
CA ALA A 6 -7.08 -3.57 15.31
C ALA A 6 -7.07 -2.40 14.32
N LEU A 7 -6.08 -1.50 14.39
CA LEU A 7 -5.99 -0.36 13.50
C LEU A 7 -5.60 -0.73 12.06
N ALA A 8 -5.05 -1.92 11.83
CA ALA A 8 -4.60 -2.32 10.50
C ALA A 8 -5.75 -2.29 9.48
N GLY A 9 -6.93 -2.83 9.84
CA GLY A 9 -8.08 -2.79 8.95
C GLY A 9 -8.50 -1.38 8.55
N PRO A 10 -8.85 -0.52 9.52
CA PRO A 10 -9.19 0.87 9.22
C PRO A 10 -8.11 1.64 8.49
N PHE A 11 -6.84 1.39 8.81
CA PHE A 11 -5.73 2.04 8.13
C PHE A 11 -5.74 1.74 6.64
N PHE A 12 -5.88 0.47 6.25
CA PHE A 12 -5.88 0.10 4.84
C PHE A 12 -7.15 0.54 4.11
N VAL A 13 -8.28 0.62 4.80
CA VAL A 13 -9.49 1.21 4.22
C VAL A 13 -9.25 2.68 3.88
N LEU A 14 -8.63 3.42 4.80
CA LEU A 14 -8.30 4.83 4.57
C LEU A 14 -7.29 4.97 3.43
N ALA A 15 -6.22 4.15 3.45
CA ALA A 15 -5.19 4.19 2.42
C ALA A 15 -5.78 3.91 1.03
N GLY A 16 -6.65 2.88 0.94
CA GLY A 16 -7.31 2.56 -0.31
C GLY A 16 -8.23 3.68 -0.79
N THR A 17 -8.97 4.28 0.14
CA THR A 17 -9.87 5.39 -0.16
C THR A 17 -9.09 6.60 -0.71
N MET A 18 -7.91 6.86 -0.18
CA MET A 18 -7.08 7.97 -0.65
C MET A 18 -6.68 7.85 -2.12
N HIS A 19 -6.62 6.63 -2.65
CA HIS A 19 -6.37 6.42 -4.08
C HIS A 19 -7.47 7.06 -4.95
N PHE A 20 -8.67 7.19 -4.42
CA PHE A 20 -9.79 7.83 -5.11
C PHE A 20 -9.88 9.33 -4.83
N VAL A 21 -9.35 9.78 -3.70
CA VAL A 21 -9.37 11.19 -3.31
C VAL A 21 -8.26 11.98 -4.03
N VAL A 22 -7.06 11.39 -4.10
CA VAL A 22 -5.90 12.03 -4.73
C VAL A 22 -5.23 11.10 -5.76
N PRO A 23 -6.00 10.65 -6.79
CA PRO A 23 -5.48 9.65 -7.73
C PRO A 23 -4.27 10.14 -8.54
N ARG A 24 -4.19 11.44 -8.81
CA ARG A 24 -3.06 12.00 -9.55
C ARG A 24 -1.74 11.86 -8.80
N THR A 25 -1.78 11.98 -7.47
CA THR A 25 -0.60 11.82 -6.64
C THR A 25 -0.06 10.40 -6.77
N TYR A 26 -0.93 9.40 -6.70
CA TYR A 26 -0.53 8.01 -6.85
C TYR A 26 -0.06 7.69 -8.27
N ALA A 27 -0.71 8.24 -9.28
CA ALA A 27 -0.29 8.03 -10.68
C ALA A 27 1.11 8.57 -10.95
N ARG A 28 1.51 9.67 -10.31
CA ARG A 28 2.84 10.27 -10.47
C ARG A 28 3.97 9.37 -9.98
N ILE A 29 3.68 8.51 -9.00
CA ILE A 29 4.71 7.65 -8.42
C ILE A 29 4.74 6.26 -9.04
N MET A 30 3.95 6.02 -10.08
CA MET A 30 3.97 4.76 -10.81
C MET A 30 5.12 4.74 -11.82
N PRO A 31 5.76 3.57 -12.01
CA PRO A 31 6.81 3.44 -13.02
C PRO A 31 6.29 3.81 -14.41
N PRO A 32 7.08 4.57 -15.21
CA PRO A 32 6.64 5.00 -16.54
C PRO A 32 6.33 3.87 -17.51
N TYR A 33 6.93 2.68 -17.29
CA TYR A 33 6.72 1.53 -18.17
C TYR A 33 5.36 0.86 -17.98
N LEU A 34 4.62 1.21 -16.90
CA LEU A 34 3.30 0.64 -16.67
C LEU A 34 2.24 1.42 -17.45
N PRO A 35 1.32 0.73 -18.14
CA PRO A 35 0.23 1.39 -18.85
C PRO A 35 -0.91 1.72 -17.89
N ARG A 36 -1.80 2.63 -18.33
CA ARG A 36 -3.07 2.88 -17.66
C ARG A 36 -2.93 3.22 -16.18
N HIS A 37 -2.07 4.21 -15.87
CA HIS A 37 -1.79 4.58 -14.49
C HIS A 37 -3.05 4.85 -13.66
N GLY A 38 -4.04 5.55 -14.22
CA GLY A 38 -5.27 5.85 -13.50
C GLY A 38 -6.04 4.60 -13.10
N GLU A 39 -6.17 3.65 -14.01
CA GLU A 39 -6.85 2.39 -13.75
C GLU A 39 -6.12 1.56 -12.70
N LEU A 40 -4.79 1.53 -12.76
CA LEU A 40 -3.98 0.81 -11.80
C LEU A 40 -4.07 1.42 -10.41
N VAL A 41 -4.11 2.75 -10.31
CA VAL A 41 -4.31 3.46 -9.04
C VAL A 41 -5.64 3.06 -8.41
N TYR A 42 -6.72 3.09 -9.19
CA TYR A 42 -8.03 2.72 -8.68
C TYR A 42 -8.09 1.24 -8.28
N ALA A 43 -7.50 0.36 -9.10
CA ALA A 43 -7.45 -1.06 -8.78
C ALA A 43 -6.71 -1.32 -7.47
N SER A 44 -5.57 -0.65 -7.27
CA SER A 44 -4.79 -0.76 -6.02
C SER A 44 -5.60 -0.25 -4.83
N GLY A 45 -6.31 0.87 -5.01
CA GLY A 45 -7.15 1.45 -3.96
C GLY A 45 -8.27 0.51 -3.54
N VAL A 46 -8.95 -0.11 -4.50
CA VAL A 46 -9.98 -1.11 -4.23
C VAL A 46 -9.38 -2.31 -3.50
N ALA A 47 -8.24 -2.80 -3.97
CA ALA A 47 -7.59 -3.96 -3.34
C ALA A 47 -7.24 -3.68 -1.88
N GLU A 48 -6.69 -2.50 -1.58
CA GLU A 48 -6.34 -2.12 -0.21
C GLU A 48 -7.58 -1.94 0.67
N ALA A 49 -8.60 -1.25 0.16
CA ALA A 49 -9.83 -1.00 0.92
C ALA A 49 -10.57 -2.30 1.23
N VAL A 50 -10.70 -3.17 0.22
CA VAL A 50 -11.35 -4.48 0.40
C VAL A 50 -10.57 -5.34 1.40
N GLY A 51 -9.24 -5.35 1.28
CA GLY A 51 -8.40 -6.07 2.23
C GLY A 51 -8.54 -5.54 3.64
N GLY A 52 -8.56 -4.21 3.80
CA GLY A 52 -8.73 -3.58 5.11
C GLY A 52 -10.08 -3.94 5.73
N LEU A 53 -11.15 -3.88 4.96
CA LEU A 53 -12.49 -4.27 5.42
C LEU A 53 -12.49 -5.74 5.84
N GLY A 54 -11.86 -6.61 5.05
CA GLY A 54 -11.81 -8.04 5.33
C GLY A 54 -11.01 -8.41 6.58
N LEU A 55 -10.09 -7.55 7.01
CA LEU A 55 -9.33 -7.77 8.24
C LEU A 55 -10.17 -7.62 9.51
N MET A 56 -11.29 -6.91 9.43
CA MET A 56 -12.09 -6.61 10.62
C MET A 56 -12.86 -7.83 11.14
N PRO A 57 -13.68 -8.56 10.31
CA PRO A 57 -14.37 -9.74 10.79
C PRO A 57 -13.42 -10.93 10.93
N ARG A 58 -13.60 -11.72 11.97
CA ARG A 58 -12.79 -12.92 12.19
C ARG A 58 -12.89 -13.91 11.02
N ALA A 59 -14.08 -14.04 10.44
CA ALA A 59 -14.34 -15.00 9.38
C ALA A 59 -13.49 -14.79 8.13
N THR A 60 -13.19 -13.53 7.80
CA THR A 60 -12.45 -13.17 6.58
C THR A 60 -11.02 -12.70 6.85
N ARG A 61 -10.66 -12.54 8.10
CA ARG A 61 -9.40 -11.90 8.49
C ARG A 61 -8.15 -12.55 7.90
N ARG A 62 -8.11 -13.86 7.93
CA ARG A 62 -6.94 -14.59 7.43
C ARG A 62 -6.80 -14.45 5.91
N LEU A 63 -7.90 -14.62 5.19
CA LEU A 63 -7.91 -14.46 3.73
C LEU A 63 -7.56 -13.02 3.35
N ALA A 64 -8.16 -12.05 4.03
CA ALA A 64 -7.89 -10.64 3.79
C ALA A 64 -6.43 -10.29 4.06
N GLY A 65 -5.84 -10.87 5.10
CA GLY A 65 -4.43 -10.67 5.41
C GLY A 65 -3.53 -11.11 4.27
N TRP A 66 -3.73 -12.30 3.74
CA TRP A 66 -2.95 -12.79 2.60
C TRP A 66 -3.20 -11.95 1.35
N TRP A 67 -4.44 -11.51 1.15
CA TRP A 67 -4.81 -10.61 0.06
C TRP A 67 -4.01 -9.30 0.12
N LEU A 68 -3.95 -8.67 1.31
CA LEU A 68 -3.19 -7.44 1.50
C LEU A 68 -1.69 -7.65 1.31
N ILE A 69 -1.15 -8.75 1.83
CA ILE A 69 0.27 -9.07 1.66
C ILE A 69 0.61 -9.21 0.18
N ALA A 70 -0.23 -9.92 -0.58
CA ALA A 70 -0.03 -10.05 -2.01
C ALA A 70 -0.09 -8.70 -2.72
N THR A 71 -1.03 -7.83 -2.31
CA THR A 71 -1.15 -6.46 -2.86
C THR A 71 0.10 -5.65 -2.57
N LEU A 72 0.60 -5.69 -1.33
CA LEU A 72 1.81 -4.97 -0.93
C LEU A 72 3.04 -5.47 -1.71
N ILE A 73 3.15 -6.78 -1.90
CA ILE A 73 4.26 -7.35 -2.68
C ILE A 73 4.16 -6.90 -4.15
N ALA A 74 2.96 -6.82 -4.69
CA ALA A 74 2.75 -6.37 -6.08
C ALA A 74 3.13 -4.91 -6.27
N ILE A 75 3.01 -4.09 -5.23
CA ILE A 75 3.37 -2.66 -5.25
C ILE A 75 4.89 -2.47 -5.09
N PHE A 76 5.58 -3.43 -4.50
CA PHE A 76 7.00 -3.30 -4.16
C PHE A 76 7.88 -2.92 -5.35
N PRO A 77 7.73 -3.51 -6.56
CA PRO A 77 8.53 -3.10 -7.70
C PRO A 77 8.43 -1.61 -8.03
N ALA A 78 7.25 -1.00 -7.85
CA ALA A 78 7.08 0.44 -8.05
C ALA A 78 7.91 1.24 -7.07
N ASN A 79 7.92 0.82 -5.78
CA ASN A 79 8.73 1.48 -4.77
C ASN A 79 10.23 1.35 -5.05
N VAL A 80 10.68 0.18 -5.52
CA VAL A 80 12.08 -0.03 -5.90
C VAL A 80 12.45 0.89 -7.08
N HIS A 81 11.58 0.97 -8.08
CA HIS A 81 11.81 1.85 -9.24
C HIS A 81 11.98 3.31 -8.78
N MET A 82 11.11 3.79 -7.90
CA MET A 82 11.20 5.16 -7.38
C MET A 82 12.53 5.41 -6.67
N ALA A 83 12.97 4.46 -5.84
CA ALA A 83 14.22 4.60 -5.09
C ALA A 83 15.44 4.63 -6.02
N LEU A 84 15.41 3.84 -7.10
CA LEU A 84 16.49 3.78 -8.07
C LEU A 84 16.51 4.97 -9.05
N HIS A 85 15.36 5.64 -9.22
CA HIS A 85 15.21 6.74 -10.18
C HIS A 85 14.58 7.97 -9.52
N PRO A 86 15.21 8.52 -8.46
CA PRO A 86 14.61 9.67 -7.75
C PRO A 86 14.44 10.91 -8.63
N GLU A 87 15.24 11.02 -9.70
CA GLU A 87 15.15 12.12 -10.66
C GLU A 87 13.81 12.16 -11.40
N GLU A 88 13.12 11.04 -11.49
CA GLU A 88 11.80 10.97 -12.14
C GLU A 88 10.67 11.43 -11.20
N PHE A 89 10.98 11.61 -9.92
CA PHE A 89 9.98 11.95 -8.90
C PHE A 89 10.39 13.16 -8.05
N PRO A 90 10.66 14.31 -8.71
CA PRO A 90 11.23 15.47 -8.00
C PRO A 90 10.26 16.12 -7.00
N LYS A 91 8.97 15.86 -7.13
CA LYS A 91 7.95 16.46 -6.25
C LYS A 91 7.65 15.66 -5.00
N VAL A 92 8.28 14.48 -4.83
CA VAL A 92 8.07 13.68 -3.63
C VAL A 92 8.76 14.35 -2.44
N PRO A 93 8.02 14.65 -1.35
CA PRO A 93 8.61 15.24 -0.16
C PRO A 93 9.70 14.33 0.44
N GLY A 94 10.83 14.91 0.83
CA GLY A 94 11.94 14.15 1.40
C GLY A 94 12.93 13.61 0.38
N GLY A 95 12.64 13.71 -0.91
CA GLY A 95 13.55 13.31 -1.99
C GLY A 95 14.00 11.86 -1.92
N ALA A 96 15.24 11.60 -2.30
CA ALA A 96 15.80 10.25 -2.37
C ALA A 96 15.76 9.51 -1.03
N VAL A 97 15.98 10.22 0.08
CA VAL A 97 15.93 9.61 1.42
C VAL A 97 14.54 9.03 1.69
N ALA A 98 13.49 9.77 1.38
CA ALA A 98 12.11 9.30 1.58
C ALA A 98 11.81 8.11 0.69
N LEU A 99 12.27 8.11 -0.56
CA LEU A 99 12.04 7.02 -1.48
C LEU A 99 12.69 5.72 -1.02
N TRP A 100 13.93 5.80 -0.52
CA TRP A 100 14.61 4.64 0.05
C TRP A 100 13.98 4.17 1.36
N ALA A 101 13.49 5.10 2.18
CA ALA A 101 12.83 4.78 3.45
C ALA A 101 11.53 3.99 3.23
N ARG A 102 10.85 4.17 2.09
CA ARG A 102 9.62 3.44 1.79
C ARG A 102 9.83 1.93 1.66
N LEU A 103 11.04 1.49 1.32
CA LEU A 103 11.32 0.06 1.18
C LEU A 103 11.24 -0.69 2.51
N PRO A 104 11.93 -0.25 3.59
CA PRO A 104 11.76 -0.90 4.88
C PRO A 104 10.35 -0.72 5.47
N PHE A 105 9.67 0.40 5.21
CA PHE A 105 8.28 0.57 5.63
C PHE A 105 7.36 -0.45 4.97
N GLN A 106 7.65 -0.85 3.74
CA GLN A 106 6.92 -1.90 3.06
C GLN A 106 6.96 -3.19 3.89
N ALA A 107 8.15 -3.55 4.39
CA ALA A 107 8.31 -4.72 5.23
C ALA A 107 7.56 -4.57 6.56
N VAL A 108 7.55 -3.36 7.14
CA VAL A 108 6.82 -3.07 8.37
C VAL A 108 5.31 -3.28 8.16
N PHE A 109 4.77 -2.79 7.05
CA PHE A 109 3.35 -2.97 6.75
C PHE A 109 2.99 -4.45 6.57
N ILE A 110 3.83 -5.21 5.88
CA ILE A 110 3.62 -6.65 5.72
C ILE A 110 3.62 -7.35 7.08
N ALA A 111 4.57 -7.01 7.94
CA ALA A 111 4.66 -7.57 9.28
C ALA A 111 3.42 -7.21 10.11
N TRP A 112 2.94 -5.98 10.00
CA TRP A 112 1.74 -5.53 10.69
C TRP A 112 0.50 -6.32 10.26
N VAL A 113 0.31 -6.49 8.95
CA VAL A 113 -0.78 -7.28 8.40
C VAL A 113 -0.67 -8.74 8.87
N ARG A 114 0.52 -9.30 8.82
CA ARG A 114 0.77 -10.67 9.26
C ARG A 114 0.39 -10.86 10.73
N TRP A 115 0.69 -9.88 11.55
CA TRP A 115 0.33 -9.88 12.95
C TRP A 115 -1.18 -9.72 13.14
N ALA A 116 -1.80 -8.77 12.42
CA ALA A 116 -3.24 -8.50 12.52
C ALA A 116 -4.09 -9.69 12.09
N MET A 117 -3.67 -10.41 11.05
CA MET A 117 -4.46 -11.54 10.53
C MET A 117 -4.45 -12.77 11.43
N ARG A 118 -3.55 -12.82 12.40
CA ARG A 118 -3.46 -13.94 13.34
C ARG A 118 -4.44 -13.87 14.50
N ARG A 119 -5.09 -12.77 14.68
CA ARG A 119 -5.99 -12.53 15.81
C ARG A 119 -7.14 -13.50 15.85
#